data_04ce325730bfc6d2a54a150a4e356ee3
#
_entry.id   04ce325730bfc6d2a54a150a4e356ee3
#
_cell.length_a   1.000
_cell.length_b   1.000
_cell.length_c   1.000
_cell.angle_alpha   90.00
_cell.angle_beta   90.00
_cell.angle_gamma   90.00
#
_symmetry.space_group_name_H-M   'P 1'
#
loop_
_entity.id
_entity.type
_entity.pdbx_description
1 polymer ?
#
loop_
_entity_poly.entity_id
_entity_poly.type
_entity_poly.pdbx_seq_one_letter_code
_entity_poly.pdbx_strand_id
1 'polypeptide(L)'
;ERTDTIHTGRYIMKNKKYYAAYEERYKTAHEQGVSWASNQNSPIVLEIIKKYNIQPEHELLEIGCGEGRDSRAVLENGYHLMATDISREAVAYCKKTMPEFKEHFSVLDCLSDNLDELFDFIYGIAVIHMLVLDEDRDGFYQFIYNHLKSDGLALICTMGDGDFEMQSDISRAFEIQERNHESGTMMVAGTSCRMVSFKTFDDELSRNGLKVIEKGITSALPEFSSLMFAVVQKK
;
A
#
# COMPACT_ATOMS: atom_id res chain seq x y z
N GLU A 1 41.79 -4.29 -14.17
CA GLU A 1 40.50 -4.97 -14.37
C GLU A 1 39.67 -5.03 -13.07
N ARG A 2 39.34 -3.89 -12.41
CA ARG A 2 38.47 -3.84 -11.22
C ARG A 2 37.59 -2.58 -11.17
N THR A 3 37.38 -1.87 -12.26
CA THR A 3 36.64 -0.61 -12.29
C THR A 3 35.24 -0.69 -12.91
N ASP A 4 34.89 -1.78 -13.60
CA ASP A 4 33.62 -1.88 -14.32
C ASP A 4 32.43 -2.38 -13.49
N THR A 5 32.69 -3.09 -12.38
CA THR A 5 31.62 -3.70 -11.57
C THR A 5 30.87 -2.66 -10.70
N ILE A 6 31.54 -1.56 -10.33
CA ILE A 6 30.93 -0.50 -9.49
C ILE A 6 30.03 0.41 -10.34
N HIS A 7 30.38 0.62 -11.61
CA HIS A 7 29.60 1.49 -12.53
C HIS A 7 28.30 0.80 -12.99
N THR A 8 28.33 -0.51 -13.24
CA THR A 8 27.13 -1.29 -13.59
C THR A 8 26.14 -1.38 -12.44
N GLY A 9 26.61 -1.55 -11.21
CA GLY A 9 25.76 -1.55 -10.03
C GLY A 9 25.02 -0.24 -9.80
N ARG A 10 25.68 0.92 -10.00
CA ARG A 10 25.07 2.24 -9.92
C ARG A 10 24.08 2.53 -11.06
N TYR A 11 24.31 2.00 -12.26
CA TYR A 11 23.42 2.18 -13.40
C TYR A 11 22.14 1.33 -13.29
N ILE A 12 22.23 0.14 -12.72
CA ILE A 12 21.07 -0.74 -12.44
C ILE A 12 20.20 -0.16 -11.33
N MET A 13 20.79 0.49 -10.31
CA MET A 13 20.05 1.14 -9.22
C MET A 13 19.31 2.41 -9.68
N LYS A 14 19.75 3.10 -10.74
CA LYS A 14 19.11 4.31 -11.26
C LYS A 14 17.74 4.08 -11.90
N ASN A 15 17.37 2.82 -12.23
CA ASN A 15 16.11 2.46 -12.88
C ASN A 15 15.14 1.65 -11.99
N LYS A 16 15.54 1.26 -10.77
CA LYS A 16 14.64 0.57 -9.84
C LYS A 16 13.89 1.61 -8.99
N LYS A 17 12.56 1.58 -9.04
CA LYS A 17 11.70 2.39 -8.17
C LYS A 17 11.92 1.90 -6.73
N TYR A 18 12.46 2.74 -5.86
CA TYR A 18 12.84 2.38 -4.49
C TYR A 18 11.66 1.79 -3.69
N TYR A 19 10.44 2.24 -3.98
CA TYR A 19 9.22 1.78 -3.32
C TYR A 19 8.71 0.40 -3.81
N ALA A 20 9.31 -0.15 -4.87
CA ALA A 20 8.95 -1.46 -5.40
C ALA A 20 9.71 -2.64 -4.75
N ALA A 21 10.43 -2.41 -3.65
CA ALA A 21 11.26 -3.44 -3.01
C ALA A 21 10.45 -4.62 -2.43
N TYR A 22 9.16 -4.45 -2.21
CA TYR A 22 8.28 -5.55 -1.79
C TYR A 22 8.17 -6.68 -2.81
N GLU A 23 8.36 -6.41 -4.10
CA GLU A 23 8.42 -7.46 -5.13
C GLU A 23 9.47 -8.53 -4.79
N GLU A 24 10.68 -8.11 -4.43
CA GLU A 24 11.77 -9.03 -4.06
C GLU A 24 11.49 -9.72 -2.71
N ARG A 25 10.81 -9.03 -1.80
CA ARG A 25 10.44 -9.58 -0.48
C ARG A 25 9.41 -10.69 -0.61
N TYR A 26 8.37 -10.48 -1.41
CA TYR A 26 7.36 -11.50 -1.69
C TYR A 26 7.96 -12.70 -2.39
N LYS A 27 8.82 -12.51 -3.40
CA LYS A 27 9.53 -13.62 -4.05
C LYS A 27 10.29 -14.47 -3.05
N THR A 28 11.07 -13.84 -2.17
CA THR A 28 11.85 -14.55 -1.16
C THR A 28 10.97 -15.38 -0.22
N ALA A 29 9.84 -14.82 0.23
CA ALA A 29 8.90 -15.54 1.10
C ALA A 29 8.23 -16.71 0.35
N HIS A 30 7.74 -16.48 -0.85
CA HIS A 30 7.03 -17.49 -1.65
C HIS A 30 7.96 -18.63 -2.10
N GLU A 31 9.24 -18.37 -2.40
CA GLU A 31 10.24 -19.40 -2.69
C GLU A 31 10.50 -20.31 -1.47
N GLN A 32 10.28 -19.81 -0.26
CA GLN A 32 10.36 -20.58 0.99
C GLN A 32 9.00 -21.23 1.35
N GLY A 33 7.98 -21.07 0.51
CA GLY A 33 6.65 -21.67 0.71
C GLY A 33 5.79 -20.99 1.77
N VAL A 34 6.10 -19.75 2.14
CA VAL A 34 5.35 -18.97 3.14
C VAL A 34 4.83 -17.66 2.56
N SER A 35 3.73 -17.11 3.12
CA SER A 35 3.31 -15.74 2.88
C SER A 35 4.15 -14.78 3.72
N TRP A 36 4.39 -13.57 3.22
CA TRP A 36 5.07 -12.53 3.99
C TRP A 36 4.16 -11.92 5.06
N ALA A 37 2.94 -11.55 4.67
CA ALA A 37 1.97 -10.95 5.58
C ALA A 37 1.15 -12.01 6.32
N SER A 38 0.64 -11.63 7.50
CA SER A 38 -0.34 -12.46 8.21
C SER A 38 -1.66 -12.55 7.42
N ASN A 39 -2.44 -13.61 7.67
CA ASN A 39 -3.75 -13.76 7.04
C ASN A 39 -4.86 -12.91 7.70
N GLN A 40 -4.53 -12.18 8.75
CA GLN A 40 -5.49 -11.35 9.46
C GLN A 40 -5.73 -10.05 8.70
N ASN A 41 -6.99 -9.79 8.29
CA ASN A 41 -7.37 -8.54 7.64
C ASN A 41 -7.33 -7.35 8.60
N SER A 42 -7.27 -6.16 8.03
CA SER A 42 -7.35 -4.88 8.75
C SER A 42 -8.80 -4.58 9.11
N PRO A 43 -9.20 -4.61 10.39
CA PRO A 43 -10.60 -4.42 10.77
C PRO A 43 -11.20 -3.13 10.26
N ILE A 44 -10.40 -2.06 10.21
CA ILE A 44 -10.83 -0.71 9.84
C ILE A 44 -11.47 -0.65 8.45
N VAL A 45 -11.07 -1.50 7.48
CA VAL A 45 -11.63 -1.46 6.13
C VAL A 45 -13.13 -1.73 6.17
N LEU A 46 -13.54 -2.85 6.77
CA LEU A 46 -14.95 -3.21 6.89
C LEU A 46 -15.72 -2.30 7.88
N GLU A 47 -15.05 -1.77 8.91
CA GLU A 47 -15.64 -0.79 9.82
C GLU A 47 -16.01 0.51 9.10
N ILE A 48 -15.12 1.04 8.24
CA ILE A 48 -15.37 2.25 7.45
C ILE A 48 -16.44 1.99 6.38
N ILE A 49 -16.36 0.85 5.67
CA ILE A 49 -17.39 0.45 4.71
C ILE A 49 -18.77 0.48 5.38
N LYS A 50 -18.91 -0.15 6.54
CA LYS A 50 -20.17 -0.17 7.28
C LYS A 50 -20.58 1.21 7.81
N LYS A 51 -19.63 1.96 8.40
CA LYS A 51 -19.90 3.28 9.00
C LYS A 51 -20.43 4.28 8.00
N TYR A 52 -19.87 4.29 6.79
CA TYR A 52 -20.24 5.21 5.73
C TYR A 52 -21.26 4.63 4.74
N ASN A 53 -21.84 3.47 5.08
CA ASN A 53 -22.89 2.83 4.28
C ASN A 53 -22.48 2.60 2.82
N ILE A 54 -21.23 2.19 2.59
CA ILE A 54 -20.75 1.76 1.27
C ILE A 54 -21.53 0.51 0.88
N GLN A 55 -22.14 0.49 -0.29
CA GLN A 55 -23.01 -0.60 -0.74
C GLN A 55 -22.23 -1.63 -1.57
N PRO A 56 -22.68 -2.91 -1.61
CA PRO A 56 -22.00 -3.96 -2.40
C PRO A 56 -21.88 -3.64 -3.89
N GLU A 57 -22.84 -2.90 -4.46
CA GLU A 57 -22.87 -2.46 -5.85
C GLU A 57 -21.99 -1.23 -6.15
N HIS A 58 -21.38 -0.62 -5.14
CA HIS A 58 -20.40 0.44 -5.34
C HIS A 58 -19.08 -0.13 -5.91
N GLU A 59 -18.42 0.71 -6.72
CA GLU A 59 -17.10 0.39 -7.27
C GLU A 59 -16.01 0.71 -6.23
N LEU A 60 -15.26 -0.30 -5.80
CA LEU A 60 -14.18 -0.18 -4.83
C LEU A 60 -12.82 -0.40 -5.46
N LEU A 61 -11.81 0.34 -5.00
CA LEU A 61 -10.41 0.18 -5.40
C LEU A 61 -9.53 0.00 -4.17
N GLU A 62 -8.70 -1.04 -4.16
CA GLU A 62 -7.60 -1.20 -3.22
C GLU A 62 -6.27 -0.89 -3.90
N ILE A 63 -5.47 0.00 -3.31
CA ILE A 63 -4.11 0.31 -3.72
C ILE A 63 -3.14 -0.39 -2.79
N GLY A 64 -2.26 -1.24 -3.33
CA GLY A 64 -1.28 -1.98 -2.55
C GLY A 64 -1.90 -3.16 -1.78
N CYS A 65 -2.61 -4.04 -2.48
CA CYS A 65 -3.30 -5.18 -1.87
C CYS A 65 -2.36 -6.24 -1.27
N GLY A 66 -1.07 -6.22 -1.64
CA GLY A 66 -0.10 -7.21 -1.21
C GLY A 66 -0.57 -8.63 -1.50
N GLU A 67 -0.53 -9.50 -0.50
CA GLU A 67 -1.00 -10.89 -0.60
C GLU A 67 -2.52 -11.05 -0.41
N GLY A 68 -3.28 -9.93 -0.47
CA GLY A 68 -4.74 -9.92 -0.61
C GLY A 68 -5.54 -10.18 0.66
N ARG A 69 -4.99 -9.97 1.86
CA ARG A 69 -5.71 -10.22 3.11
C ARG A 69 -6.96 -9.34 3.28
N ASP A 70 -6.83 -8.04 2.96
CA ASP A 70 -7.95 -7.09 3.04
C ASP A 70 -8.90 -7.27 1.85
N SER A 71 -8.34 -7.50 0.64
CA SER A 71 -9.11 -7.84 -0.55
C SER A 71 -10.03 -9.04 -0.33
N ARG A 72 -9.51 -10.13 0.26
CA ARG A 72 -10.28 -11.34 0.56
C ARG A 72 -11.49 -10.99 1.43
N ALA A 73 -11.27 -10.25 2.51
CA ALA A 73 -12.35 -9.89 3.44
C ALA A 73 -13.45 -9.05 2.75
N VAL A 74 -13.07 -8.11 1.87
CA VAL A 74 -14.00 -7.27 1.13
C VAL A 74 -14.77 -8.09 0.08
N LEU A 75 -14.07 -8.93 -0.70
CA LEU A 75 -14.68 -9.77 -1.74
C LEU A 75 -15.62 -10.84 -1.17
N GLU A 76 -15.24 -11.51 -0.07
CA GLU A 76 -16.07 -12.50 0.62
C GLU A 76 -17.35 -11.88 1.24
N ASN A 77 -17.33 -10.57 1.53
CA ASN A 77 -18.52 -9.82 1.93
C ASN A 77 -19.36 -9.33 0.74
N GLY A 78 -19.03 -9.72 -0.49
CA GLY A 78 -19.84 -9.49 -1.68
C GLY A 78 -19.67 -8.12 -2.33
N TYR A 79 -18.63 -7.35 -2.00
CA TYR A 79 -18.35 -6.06 -2.61
C TYR A 79 -17.67 -6.19 -3.97
N HIS A 80 -17.94 -5.25 -4.86
CA HIS A 80 -17.27 -5.14 -6.15
C HIS A 80 -15.94 -4.40 -6.00
N LEU A 81 -14.83 -5.13 -6.00
CA LEU A 81 -13.49 -4.62 -5.70
C LEU A 81 -12.53 -4.86 -6.87
N MET A 82 -11.82 -3.82 -7.28
CA MET A 82 -10.56 -3.92 -8.02
C MET A 82 -9.40 -3.84 -6.99
N ALA A 83 -8.65 -4.91 -6.83
CA ALA A 83 -7.49 -4.98 -5.93
C ALA A 83 -6.20 -4.87 -6.73
N THR A 84 -5.34 -3.93 -6.40
CA THR A 84 -4.14 -3.62 -7.18
C THR A 84 -2.88 -3.60 -6.33
N ASP A 85 -1.77 -4.01 -6.94
CA ASP A 85 -0.44 -3.88 -6.35
C ASP A 85 0.61 -3.64 -7.45
N ILE A 86 1.67 -2.92 -7.14
CA ILE A 86 2.82 -2.75 -8.04
C ILE A 86 3.59 -4.07 -8.21
N SER A 87 3.54 -4.96 -7.23
CA SER A 87 4.22 -6.26 -7.23
C SER A 87 3.46 -7.27 -8.08
N ARG A 88 4.11 -7.74 -9.15
CA ARG A 88 3.62 -8.85 -9.97
C ARG A 88 3.53 -10.15 -9.18
N GLU A 89 4.48 -10.36 -8.27
CA GLU A 89 4.53 -11.55 -7.41
C GLU A 89 3.32 -11.58 -6.46
N ALA A 90 3.01 -10.46 -5.81
CA ALA A 90 1.84 -10.34 -4.93
C ALA A 90 0.54 -10.61 -5.70
N VAL A 91 0.35 -9.99 -6.87
CA VAL A 91 -0.84 -10.21 -7.71
C VAL A 91 -0.95 -11.66 -8.18
N ALA A 92 0.17 -12.27 -8.58
CA ALA A 92 0.18 -13.69 -8.99
C ALA A 92 -0.18 -14.62 -7.81
N TYR A 93 0.31 -14.32 -6.62
CA TYR A 93 -0.04 -15.02 -5.39
C TYR A 93 -1.54 -14.91 -5.08
N CYS A 94 -2.12 -13.71 -5.14
CA CYS A 94 -3.56 -13.52 -4.96
C CYS A 94 -4.39 -14.35 -5.95
N LYS A 95 -4.07 -14.30 -7.23
CA LYS A 95 -4.76 -15.08 -8.28
C LYS A 95 -4.67 -16.58 -8.06
N LYS A 96 -3.56 -17.05 -7.52
CA LYS A 96 -3.33 -18.46 -7.21
C LYS A 96 -4.09 -18.92 -5.96
N THR A 97 -4.10 -18.10 -4.92
CA THR A 97 -4.68 -18.46 -3.61
C THR A 97 -6.17 -18.14 -3.50
N MET A 98 -6.69 -17.31 -4.40
CA MET A 98 -8.09 -16.90 -4.51
C MET A 98 -8.57 -17.04 -5.97
N PRO A 99 -8.58 -18.28 -6.54
CA PRO A 99 -8.90 -18.48 -7.95
C PRO A 99 -10.33 -18.04 -8.32
N GLU A 100 -11.27 -18.06 -7.37
CA GLU A 100 -12.64 -17.56 -7.52
C GLU A 100 -12.71 -16.04 -7.72
N PHE A 101 -11.72 -15.30 -7.22
CA PHE A 101 -11.62 -13.84 -7.33
C PHE A 101 -10.48 -13.38 -8.25
N LYS A 102 -9.88 -14.26 -9.04
CA LYS A 102 -8.67 -13.96 -9.81
C LYS A 102 -8.78 -12.75 -10.74
N GLU A 103 -9.98 -12.47 -11.26
CA GLU A 103 -10.23 -11.34 -12.16
C GLU A 103 -10.27 -9.98 -11.44
N HIS A 104 -10.38 -9.98 -10.12
CA HIS A 104 -10.36 -8.78 -9.28
C HIS A 104 -8.95 -8.23 -9.02
N PHE A 105 -7.88 -9.00 -9.32
CA PHE A 105 -6.50 -8.62 -9.02
C PHE A 105 -5.76 -8.16 -10.27
N SER A 106 -5.12 -6.99 -10.20
CA SER A 106 -4.36 -6.39 -11.29
C SER A 106 -3.06 -5.76 -10.82
N VAL A 107 -2.05 -5.80 -11.70
CA VAL A 107 -0.80 -5.04 -11.46
C VAL A 107 -1.05 -3.58 -11.80
N LEU A 108 -0.74 -2.68 -10.87
CA LEU A 108 -0.87 -1.24 -11.05
C LEU A 108 0.17 -0.50 -10.21
N ASP A 109 0.87 0.42 -10.83
CA ASP A 109 1.67 1.42 -10.13
C ASP A 109 0.92 2.76 -10.13
N CYS A 110 0.34 3.13 -9.00
CA CYS A 110 -0.46 4.35 -8.85
C CYS A 110 0.32 5.66 -9.10
N LEU A 111 1.67 5.60 -9.21
CA LEU A 111 2.49 6.76 -9.53
C LEU A 111 2.74 6.95 -11.04
N SER A 112 2.52 5.93 -11.85
CA SER A 112 2.80 5.98 -13.30
C SER A 112 1.64 5.54 -14.19
N ASP A 113 0.74 4.74 -13.65
CA ASP A 113 -0.40 4.20 -14.39
C ASP A 113 -1.66 5.05 -14.14
N ASN A 114 -2.66 4.88 -14.99
CA ASN A 114 -3.94 5.54 -14.90
C ASN A 114 -5.06 4.54 -15.17
N LEU A 115 -6.23 4.77 -14.60
CA LEU A 115 -7.45 4.00 -14.86
C LEU A 115 -8.49 4.93 -15.51
N ASP A 116 -9.35 4.36 -16.33
CA ASP A 116 -10.47 5.11 -16.93
C ASP A 116 -11.69 5.16 -15.99
N GLU A 117 -11.71 4.29 -14.98
CA GLU A 117 -12.82 4.14 -14.03
C GLU A 117 -12.71 5.14 -12.87
N LEU A 118 -13.87 5.49 -12.30
CA LEU A 118 -14.01 6.22 -11.05
C LEU A 118 -14.64 5.33 -9.97
N PHE A 119 -14.19 5.49 -8.75
CA PHE A 119 -14.58 4.64 -7.63
C PHE A 119 -15.37 5.40 -6.57
N ASP A 120 -16.32 4.69 -5.96
CA ASP A 120 -17.10 5.19 -4.80
C ASP A 120 -16.26 5.15 -3.52
N PHE A 121 -15.40 4.14 -3.40
CA PHE A 121 -14.51 3.97 -2.26
C PHE A 121 -13.12 3.49 -2.70
N ILE A 122 -12.10 4.23 -2.30
CA ILE A 122 -10.69 3.86 -2.52
C ILE A 122 -10.02 3.64 -1.17
N TYR A 123 -9.25 2.58 -1.02
CA TYR A 123 -8.46 2.40 0.20
C TYR A 123 -7.05 1.92 -0.08
N GLY A 124 -6.12 2.31 0.81
CA GLY A 124 -4.74 1.87 0.81
C GLY A 124 -4.26 1.69 2.25
N ILE A 125 -3.96 0.45 2.63
CA ILE A 125 -3.56 0.09 3.98
C ILE A 125 -2.07 -0.16 4.03
N ALA A 126 -1.35 0.68 4.77
CA ALA A 126 0.09 0.57 4.95
C ALA A 126 0.88 0.63 3.62
N VAL A 127 0.50 1.56 2.73
CA VAL A 127 1.15 1.77 1.42
C VAL A 127 1.97 3.05 1.41
N ILE A 128 1.36 4.19 1.73
CA ILE A 128 1.99 5.50 1.54
C ILE A 128 3.25 5.71 2.37
N HIS A 129 3.41 5.01 3.49
CA HIS A 129 4.66 5.11 4.27
C HIS A 129 5.90 4.57 3.51
N MET A 130 5.72 3.79 2.45
CA MET A 130 6.83 3.35 1.59
C MET A 130 7.29 4.44 0.62
N LEU A 131 6.47 5.46 0.40
CA LEU A 131 6.79 6.60 -0.45
C LEU A 131 7.49 7.66 0.39
N VAL A 132 8.81 7.85 0.13
CA VAL A 132 9.67 8.73 0.92
C VAL A 132 9.72 10.14 0.34
N LEU A 133 9.78 10.26 -0.99
CA LEU A 133 9.87 11.56 -1.67
C LEU A 133 8.53 12.27 -1.67
N ASP A 134 8.55 13.60 -1.50
CA ASP A 134 7.32 14.42 -1.49
C ASP A 134 6.54 14.29 -2.80
N GLU A 135 7.24 14.26 -3.94
CA GLU A 135 6.65 14.09 -5.26
C GLU A 135 5.91 12.76 -5.43
N ASP A 136 6.44 11.67 -4.87
CA ASP A 136 5.80 10.36 -4.93
C ASP A 136 4.56 10.31 -4.01
N ARG A 137 4.65 10.92 -2.84
CA ARG A 137 3.52 11.05 -1.91
C ARG A 137 2.40 11.89 -2.52
N ASP A 138 2.74 13.02 -3.12
CA ASP A 138 1.78 13.85 -3.84
C ASP A 138 1.17 13.09 -5.03
N GLY A 139 1.97 12.31 -5.77
CA GLY A 139 1.49 11.41 -6.83
C GLY A 139 0.44 10.41 -6.34
N PHE A 140 0.66 9.78 -5.18
CA PHE A 140 -0.30 8.87 -4.56
C PHE A 140 -1.64 9.55 -4.22
N TYR A 141 -1.59 10.74 -3.61
CA TYR A 141 -2.82 11.49 -3.30
C TYR A 141 -3.52 11.98 -4.56
N GLN A 142 -2.77 12.41 -5.58
CA GLN A 142 -3.33 12.83 -6.86
C GLN A 142 -3.98 11.66 -7.60
N PHE A 143 -3.40 10.45 -7.53
CA PHE A 143 -4.03 9.25 -8.07
C PHE A 143 -5.38 9.01 -7.42
N ILE A 144 -5.47 9.06 -6.08
CA ILE A 144 -6.74 8.94 -5.35
C ILE A 144 -7.71 10.03 -5.78
N TYR A 145 -7.27 11.30 -5.80
CA TYR A 145 -8.11 12.42 -6.20
C TYR A 145 -8.69 12.22 -7.62
N ASN A 146 -7.88 11.80 -8.56
CA ASN A 146 -8.30 11.66 -9.96
C ASN A 146 -9.28 10.51 -10.19
N HIS A 147 -9.19 9.43 -9.39
CA HIS A 147 -10.02 8.24 -9.56
C HIS A 147 -11.18 8.14 -8.55
N LEU A 148 -11.29 9.06 -7.61
CA LEU A 148 -12.43 9.12 -6.69
C LEU A 148 -13.61 9.82 -7.36
N LYS A 149 -14.85 9.30 -7.21
CA LYS A 149 -16.07 10.02 -7.58
C LYS A 149 -16.23 11.31 -6.75
N SER A 150 -17.06 12.24 -7.18
CA SER A 150 -17.25 13.54 -6.50
C SER A 150 -17.77 13.40 -5.06
N ASP A 151 -18.58 12.38 -4.82
CA ASP A 151 -19.18 12.01 -3.53
C ASP A 151 -18.51 10.78 -2.89
N GLY A 152 -17.45 10.28 -3.53
CA GLY A 152 -16.69 9.14 -3.07
C GLY A 152 -15.85 9.43 -1.83
N LEU A 153 -15.46 8.37 -1.14
CA LEU A 153 -14.59 8.41 0.05
C LEU A 153 -13.31 7.62 -0.18
N ALA A 154 -12.22 8.06 0.44
CA ALA A 154 -11.02 7.24 0.50
C ALA A 154 -10.56 7.03 1.95
N LEU A 155 -10.07 5.82 2.23
CA LEU A 155 -9.42 5.44 3.49
C LEU A 155 -7.94 5.25 3.25
N ILE A 156 -7.10 6.03 3.95
CA ILE A 156 -5.66 5.94 3.86
C ILE A 156 -5.10 5.62 5.24
N CYS A 157 -4.45 4.45 5.36
CA CYS A 157 -3.76 4.04 6.58
C CYS A 157 -2.25 4.04 6.36
N THR A 158 -1.51 4.57 7.33
CA THR A 158 -0.05 4.70 7.26
C THR A 158 0.59 4.41 8.62
N MET A 159 1.84 3.95 8.59
CA MET A 159 2.62 3.83 9.82
C MET A 159 2.79 5.19 10.48
N GLY A 160 2.68 5.23 11.80
CA GLY A 160 2.87 6.41 12.61
C GLY A 160 2.05 6.39 13.89
N ASP A 161 2.43 7.23 14.84
CA ASP A 161 1.75 7.45 16.11
C ASP A 161 1.05 8.81 16.19
N GLY A 162 1.16 9.62 15.13
CA GLY A 162 0.58 10.96 15.04
C GLY A 162 1.55 12.11 15.34
N ASP A 163 2.68 11.83 15.94
CA ASP A 163 3.65 12.85 16.36
C ASP A 163 5.05 12.63 15.77
N PHE A 164 5.53 11.38 15.74
CA PHE A 164 6.88 11.05 15.32
C PHE A 164 7.05 11.11 13.80
N GLU A 165 8.11 11.79 13.35
CA GLU A 165 8.47 11.86 11.93
C GLU A 165 9.85 11.26 11.68
N MET A 166 9.97 10.44 10.61
CA MET A 166 11.23 9.90 10.15
C MET A 166 11.15 9.51 8.68
N GLN A 167 12.29 9.43 8.02
CA GLN A 167 12.40 8.85 6.69
C GLN A 167 13.69 8.05 6.53
N SER A 168 13.60 6.97 5.78
CA SER A 168 14.75 6.15 5.44
C SER A 168 15.54 6.73 4.27
N ASP A 169 16.81 6.37 4.19
CA ASP A 169 17.62 6.63 2.99
C ASP A 169 17.17 5.68 1.86
N ILE A 170 16.60 6.25 0.79
CA ILE A 170 16.09 5.49 -0.35
C ILE A 170 17.18 4.73 -1.11
N SER A 171 18.46 5.16 -1.00
CA SER A 171 19.58 4.45 -1.63
C SER A 171 19.81 3.06 -1.02
N ARG A 172 19.28 2.81 0.17
CA ARG A 172 19.34 1.53 0.88
C ARG A 172 18.15 0.61 0.62
N ALA A 173 17.18 1.05 -0.17
CA ALA A 173 16.12 0.17 -0.63
C ALA A 173 16.73 -1.02 -1.42
N PHE A 174 16.17 -2.19 -1.25
CA PHE A 174 16.66 -3.49 -1.78
C PHE A 174 17.90 -4.07 -1.08
N GLU A 175 18.58 -3.38 -0.17
CA GLU A 175 19.63 -4.01 0.64
C GLU A 175 19.05 -5.20 1.42
N ILE A 176 19.75 -6.33 1.39
CA ILE A 176 19.31 -7.52 2.12
C ILE A 176 19.43 -7.27 3.63
N GLN A 177 18.34 -7.49 4.33
CA GLN A 177 18.19 -7.26 5.76
C GLN A 177 17.59 -8.49 6.44
N GLU A 178 17.99 -8.70 7.69
CA GLU A 178 17.34 -9.67 8.57
C GLU A 178 16.01 -9.12 9.06
N ARG A 179 14.97 -9.92 8.99
CA ARG A 179 13.63 -9.61 9.49
C ARG A 179 13.04 -10.79 10.24
N ASN A 180 12.38 -10.49 11.35
CA ASN A 180 11.55 -11.46 12.04
C ASN A 180 10.28 -11.73 11.21
N HIS A 181 9.94 -12.99 11.08
CA HIS A 181 8.76 -13.49 10.40
C HIS A 181 8.12 -14.59 11.27
N GLU A 182 6.85 -14.92 11.06
CA GLU A 182 6.17 -15.99 11.82
C GLU A 182 6.86 -17.36 11.65
N SER A 183 7.47 -17.60 10.48
CA SER A 183 8.24 -18.82 10.20
C SER A 183 9.67 -18.80 10.76
N GLY A 184 10.11 -17.72 11.42
CA GLY A 184 11.45 -17.53 11.92
C GLY A 184 12.14 -16.32 11.28
N THR A 185 13.46 -16.24 11.41
CA THR A 185 14.24 -15.14 10.82
C THR A 185 14.43 -15.33 9.32
N MET A 186 14.17 -14.30 8.54
CA MET A 186 14.35 -14.29 7.09
C MET A 186 15.30 -13.17 6.64
N MET A 187 16.12 -13.49 5.62
CA MET A 187 16.94 -12.51 4.91
C MET A 187 16.16 -12.00 3.68
N VAL A 188 15.68 -10.77 3.71
CA VAL A 188 14.81 -10.21 2.68
C VAL A 188 15.24 -8.80 2.25
N ALA A 189 14.76 -8.35 1.10
CA ALA A 189 15.00 -7.01 0.63
C ALA A 189 14.46 -5.97 1.65
N GLY A 190 15.29 -4.97 1.95
CA GLY A 190 14.91 -3.79 2.72
C GLY A 190 13.95 -2.93 1.93
N THR A 191 12.96 -2.36 2.62
CA THR A 191 11.98 -1.43 2.05
C THR A 191 12.20 -0.02 2.59
N SER A 192 11.78 0.97 1.83
CA SER A 192 11.75 2.37 2.28
C SER A 192 10.63 2.60 3.28
N CYS A 193 10.78 3.61 4.12
CA CYS A 193 9.76 4.02 5.08
C CYS A 193 9.84 5.52 5.36
N ARG A 194 8.69 6.18 5.38
CA ARG A 194 8.53 7.53 5.90
C ARG A 194 7.31 7.57 6.81
N MET A 195 7.54 7.95 8.06
CA MET A 195 6.49 8.23 9.04
C MET A 195 6.32 9.74 9.15
N VAL A 196 5.09 10.19 9.26
CA VAL A 196 4.73 11.60 9.36
C VAL A 196 3.81 11.83 10.55
N SER A 197 3.81 13.06 11.10
CA SER A 197 2.84 13.48 12.11
C SER A 197 1.45 13.68 11.50
N PHE A 198 0.40 13.76 12.32
CA PHE A 198 -0.94 14.15 11.86
C PHE A 198 -0.93 15.52 11.18
N LYS A 199 -0.09 16.46 11.67
CA LYS A 199 0.03 17.77 11.03
C LYS A 199 0.52 17.65 9.59
N THR A 200 1.62 16.94 9.37
CA THR A 200 2.17 16.73 8.03
C THR A 200 1.20 15.95 7.15
N PHE A 201 0.52 14.94 7.70
CA PHE A 201 -0.49 14.16 6.97
C PHE A 201 -1.66 15.03 6.51
N ASP A 202 -2.19 15.91 7.38
CA ASP A 202 -3.25 16.86 7.03
C ASP A 202 -2.79 17.85 5.96
N ASP A 203 -1.57 18.39 6.08
CA ASP A 203 -0.99 19.31 5.11
C ASP A 203 -0.84 18.66 3.72
N GLU A 204 -0.37 17.40 3.68
CA GLU A 204 -0.27 16.61 2.44
C GLU A 204 -1.64 16.39 1.77
N LEU A 205 -2.62 15.92 2.54
CA LEU A 205 -3.99 15.70 2.06
C LEU A 205 -4.60 16.99 1.53
N SER A 206 -4.46 18.06 2.31
CA SER A 206 -5.04 19.37 2.01
C SER A 206 -4.48 19.99 0.71
N ARG A 207 -3.15 19.94 0.51
CA ARG A 207 -2.52 20.49 -0.70
C ARG A 207 -2.85 19.69 -1.96
N ASN A 208 -3.22 18.42 -1.79
CA ASN A 208 -3.63 17.54 -2.88
C ASN A 208 -5.16 17.51 -3.12
N GLY A 209 -5.90 18.49 -2.60
CA GLY A 209 -7.34 18.66 -2.88
C GLY A 209 -8.25 17.72 -2.08
N LEU A 210 -7.71 17.02 -1.07
CA LEU A 210 -8.46 16.12 -0.22
C LEU A 210 -8.83 16.79 1.11
N LYS A 211 -10.05 16.55 1.57
CA LYS A 211 -10.61 17.03 2.84
C LYS A 211 -10.75 15.87 3.80
N VAL A 212 -10.14 15.98 4.96
CA VAL A 212 -10.29 15.00 6.05
C VAL A 212 -11.71 15.05 6.63
N ILE A 213 -12.38 13.91 6.66
CA ILE A 213 -13.68 13.71 7.30
C ILE A 213 -13.50 13.13 8.70
N GLU A 214 -12.58 12.20 8.82
CA GLU A 214 -12.25 11.51 10.06
C GLU A 214 -10.79 11.11 10.05
N LYS A 215 -10.13 11.09 11.19
CA LYS A 215 -8.79 10.56 11.37
C LYS A 215 -8.56 10.04 12.78
N GLY A 216 -7.56 9.22 12.95
CA GLY A 216 -7.19 8.66 14.26
C GLY A 216 -6.10 7.61 14.16
N ILE A 217 -5.95 6.88 15.25
CA ILE A 217 -5.11 5.68 15.33
C ILE A 217 -6.04 4.46 15.34
N THR A 218 -5.76 3.49 14.50
CA THR A 218 -6.49 2.22 14.44
C THR A 218 -5.71 1.09 15.09
N SER A 219 -6.41 -0.03 15.37
CA SER A 219 -5.80 -1.25 15.90
C SER A 219 -4.72 -1.75 14.95
N ALA A 220 -3.53 -1.93 15.49
CA ALA A 220 -2.40 -2.39 14.72
C ALA A 220 -2.54 -3.88 14.37
N LEU A 221 -2.12 -4.22 13.16
CA LEU A 221 -1.86 -5.60 12.77
C LEU A 221 -0.54 -6.08 13.39
N PRO A 222 -0.27 -7.40 13.43
CA PRO A 222 0.95 -7.93 14.02
C PRO A 222 2.25 -7.32 13.47
N GLU A 223 2.24 -6.84 12.22
CA GLU A 223 3.40 -6.23 11.54
C GLU A 223 3.64 -4.76 11.91
N PHE A 224 2.68 -4.10 12.57
CA PHE A 224 2.75 -2.68 12.89
C PHE A 224 2.44 -2.42 14.36
N SER A 225 3.22 -1.55 14.99
CA SER A 225 2.97 -1.11 16.37
C SER A 225 1.81 -0.12 16.46
N SER A 226 1.58 0.67 15.42
CA SER A 226 0.45 1.59 15.28
C SER A 226 0.21 1.93 13.82
N LEU A 227 -1.04 2.23 13.48
CA LEU A 227 -1.45 2.75 12.18
C LEU A 227 -2.29 4.02 12.38
N MET A 228 -1.84 5.11 11.78
CA MET A 228 -2.65 6.30 11.57
C MET A 228 -3.63 6.05 10.44
N PHE A 229 -4.82 6.63 10.50
CA PHE A 229 -5.76 6.62 9.39
C PHE A 229 -6.38 7.99 9.13
N ALA A 230 -6.79 8.22 7.91
CA ALA A 230 -7.67 9.30 7.51
C ALA A 230 -8.73 8.78 6.54
N VAL A 231 -9.99 9.18 6.77
CA VAL A 231 -11.07 9.09 5.78
C VAL A 231 -11.20 10.45 5.13
N VAL A 232 -11.14 10.49 3.82
CA VAL A 232 -11.10 11.74 3.05
C VAL A 232 -12.11 11.73 1.90
N GLN A 233 -12.47 12.93 1.44
CA GLN A 233 -13.24 13.18 0.22
C GLN A 233 -12.59 14.30 -0.60
N LYS A 234 -13.01 14.48 -1.84
CA LYS A 234 -12.63 15.67 -2.63
C LYS A 234 -13.11 16.95 -1.94
N LYS A 235 -12.31 18.02 -2.03
CA LYS A 235 -12.72 19.37 -1.63
C LYS A 235 -13.74 19.94 -2.57
#